data_2b0eef1a7ab9dc1eb2c248db98438cf1
#
_entry.id   2b0eef1a7ab9dc1eb2c248db98438cf1
#
_cell.length_a   1.000
_cell.length_b   1.000
_cell.length_c   1.000
_cell.angle_alpha   90.00
_cell.angle_beta   90.00
_cell.angle_gamma   90.00
#
_symmetry.space_group_name_H-M   'P 1'
#
loop_
_entity.id
_entity.type
_entity.pdbx_description
1 polymer ?
#
loop_
_entity_poly.entity_id
_entity_poly.type
_entity_poly.pdbx_seq_one_letter_code
_entity_poly.pdbx_strand_id
1 'polypeptide(L)'
;MKWININHNNVEYTLQQAIYSNSNGLLMPQYIPTISKEFIDNIHNIDTHDICFKILNLYFGKEIPDADLKGMIKKTINFDCHLQNVNNNNILELFHGPTLSFKDYGARIMSEIFLYFYKENTRVIVATSGDTGAAVANSFSNTKIPVTIFFPNDQI
;
A
#
# COMPACT_ATOMS: atom_id res chain seq x y z
N MET A 1 1.93 -7.81 -13.52
CA MET A 1 1.40 -8.83 -12.58
C MET A 1 -0.03 -9.15 -12.99
N LYS A 2 -0.49 -10.40 -12.77
CA LYS A 2 -1.91 -10.75 -12.83
C LYS A 2 -2.42 -11.00 -11.42
N TRP A 3 -3.69 -10.74 -11.20
CA TRP A 3 -4.36 -10.93 -9.92
C TRP A 3 -5.40 -12.02 -10.06
N ILE A 4 -5.47 -12.92 -9.11
CA ILE A 4 -6.39 -14.07 -9.11
C ILE A 4 -7.27 -14.04 -7.87
N ASN A 5 -8.50 -14.49 -8.02
CA ASN A 5 -9.41 -14.67 -6.89
C ASN A 5 -9.10 -15.99 -6.19
N ILE A 6 -8.88 -15.93 -4.86
CA ILE A 6 -8.55 -17.14 -4.07
C ILE A 6 -9.64 -18.22 -4.09
N ASN A 7 -10.89 -17.83 -4.34
CA ASN A 7 -12.03 -18.76 -4.42
C ASN A 7 -12.26 -19.27 -5.85
N HIS A 8 -11.70 -18.60 -6.88
CA HIS A 8 -11.92 -18.91 -8.29
C HIS A 8 -10.63 -18.68 -9.08
N ASN A 9 -9.69 -19.61 -8.99
CA ASN A 9 -8.31 -19.49 -9.52
C ASN A 9 -8.21 -19.34 -11.06
N ASN A 10 -9.31 -19.54 -11.80
CA ASN A 10 -9.30 -19.50 -13.27
C ASN A 10 -9.60 -18.11 -13.86
N VAL A 11 -9.87 -17.11 -13.02
CA VAL A 11 -10.16 -15.75 -13.48
C VAL A 11 -9.00 -14.85 -13.12
N GLU A 12 -8.38 -14.28 -14.15
CA GLU A 12 -7.30 -13.32 -14.02
C GLU A 12 -7.80 -11.88 -14.15
N TYR A 13 -7.27 -11.01 -13.33
CA TYR A 13 -7.59 -9.58 -13.30
C TYR A 13 -6.34 -8.74 -13.55
N THR A 14 -6.50 -7.61 -14.22
CA THR A 14 -5.53 -6.51 -14.15
C THR A 14 -5.60 -5.83 -12.79
N LEU A 15 -4.62 -4.99 -12.43
CA LEU A 15 -4.68 -4.21 -11.19
C LEU A 15 -5.94 -3.34 -11.13
N GLN A 16 -6.24 -2.62 -12.22
CA GLN A 16 -7.44 -1.80 -12.28
C GLN A 16 -8.73 -2.62 -12.09
N GLN A 17 -8.81 -3.79 -12.72
CA GLN A 17 -9.96 -4.69 -12.52
C GLN A 17 -10.03 -5.21 -11.09
N ALA A 18 -8.89 -5.52 -10.47
CA ALA A 18 -8.84 -6.00 -9.09
C ALA A 18 -9.35 -4.95 -8.09
N ILE A 19 -8.98 -3.68 -8.27
CA ILE A 19 -9.44 -2.56 -7.43
C ILE A 19 -10.97 -2.43 -7.47
N TYR A 20 -11.60 -2.66 -8.62
CA TYR A 20 -13.05 -2.46 -8.82
C TYR A 20 -13.84 -3.77 -8.91
N SER A 21 -13.25 -4.89 -8.53
CA SER A 21 -13.91 -6.19 -8.62
C SER A 21 -15.03 -6.33 -7.60
N ASN A 22 -16.17 -6.83 -8.07
CA ASN A 22 -17.30 -7.25 -7.22
C ASN A 22 -17.25 -8.76 -6.91
N SER A 23 -16.11 -9.42 -7.15
CA SER A 23 -15.98 -10.85 -6.91
C SER A 23 -15.96 -11.18 -5.42
N ASN A 24 -16.64 -12.25 -5.04
CA ASN A 24 -16.50 -12.81 -3.69
C ASN A 24 -15.10 -13.38 -3.49
N GLY A 25 -14.41 -12.98 -2.44
CA GLY A 25 -13.06 -13.42 -2.07
C GLY A 25 -11.99 -12.37 -2.30
N LEU A 26 -10.79 -12.66 -1.82
CA LEU A 26 -9.65 -11.79 -1.96
C LEU A 26 -9.00 -11.98 -3.34
N LEU A 27 -8.54 -10.87 -3.90
CA LEU A 27 -7.70 -10.88 -5.09
C LEU A 27 -6.24 -10.79 -4.66
N MET A 28 -5.47 -11.79 -5.03
CA MET A 28 -4.07 -11.95 -4.68
C MET A 28 -3.20 -11.95 -5.94
N PRO A 29 -1.93 -11.54 -5.87
CA PRO A 29 -1.03 -11.70 -6.99
C PRO A 29 -0.93 -13.20 -7.37
N GLN A 30 -0.92 -13.47 -8.67
CA GLN A 30 -0.86 -14.84 -9.20
C GLN A 30 0.38 -15.61 -8.72
N TYR A 31 1.46 -14.89 -8.45
CA TYR A 31 2.68 -15.40 -7.85
C TYR A 31 3.36 -14.31 -7.02
N ILE A 32 4.17 -14.71 -6.07
CA ILE A 32 5.00 -13.77 -5.29
C ILE A 32 6.33 -13.61 -6.03
N PRO A 33 6.66 -12.39 -6.51
CA PRO A 33 7.93 -12.14 -7.17
C PRO A 33 9.11 -12.33 -6.20
N THR A 34 10.22 -12.82 -6.73
CA THR A 34 11.46 -12.94 -5.98
C THR A 34 12.37 -11.75 -6.21
N ILE A 35 13.08 -11.34 -5.17
CA ILE A 35 14.12 -10.34 -5.21
C ILE A 35 15.46 -11.05 -5.33
N SER A 36 16.35 -10.54 -6.18
CA SER A 36 17.67 -11.16 -6.36
C SER A 36 18.51 -11.06 -5.08
N LYS A 37 19.34 -12.08 -4.85
CA LYS A 37 20.26 -12.07 -3.71
C LYS A 37 21.22 -10.88 -3.77
N GLU A 38 21.72 -10.54 -4.97
CA GLU A 38 22.58 -9.37 -5.19
C GLU A 38 21.93 -8.07 -4.71
N PHE A 39 20.63 -7.87 -4.97
CA PHE A 39 19.90 -6.69 -4.48
C PHE A 39 19.86 -6.68 -2.96
N ILE A 40 19.56 -7.82 -2.33
CA ILE A 40 19.48 -7.94 -0.87
C ILE A 40 20.85 -7.69 -0.22
N ASP A 41 21.91 -8.27 -0.77
CA ASP A 41 23.26 -8.11 -0.24
C ASP A 41 23.74 -6.63 -0.30
N ASN A 42 23.22 -5.85 -1.27
CA ASN A 42 23.59 -4.44 -1.46
C ASN A 42 22.52 -3.44 -0.94
N ILE A 43 21.46 -3.90 -0.32
CA ILE A 43 20.30 -3.06 0.07
C ILE A 43 20.69 -1.89 0.99
N HIS A 44 21.72 -2.05 1.79
CA HIS A 44 22.23 -1.03 2.72
C HIS A 44 22.85 0.20 2.02
N ASN A 45 23.15 0.10 0.72
CA ASN A 45 23.67 1.19 -0.11
C ASN A 45 22.58 1.84 -0.99
N ILE A 46 21.32 1.41 -0.88
CA ILE A 46 20.25 1.82 -1.76
C ILE A 46 19.30 2.75 -0.99
N ASP A 47 18.90 3.85 -1.63
CA ASP A 47 17.92 4.77 -1.05
C ASP A 47 16.56 4.09 -0.81
N THR A 48 15.87 4.50 0.25
CA THR A 48 14.58 3.93 0.65
C THR A 48 13.53 4.01 -0.47
N HIS A 49 13.48 5.11 -1.22
CA HIS A 49 12.53 5.23 -2.35
C HIS A 49 12.86 4.27 -3.48
N ASP A 50 14.14 4.02 -3.74
CA ASP A 50 14.56 3.04 -4.76
C ASP A 50 14.27 1.60 -4.32
N ILE A 51 14.40 1.30 -3.03
CA ILE A 51 13.97 0.01 -2.46
C ILE A 51 12.46 -0.15 -2.63
N CYS A 52 11.67 0.84 -2.24
CA CYS A 52 10.22 0.85 -2.42
C CYS A 52 9.84 0.70 -3.90
N PHE A 53 10.50 1.44 -4.79
CA PHE A 53 10.27 1.33 -6.23
C PHE A 53 10.57 -0.07 -6.75
N LYS A 54 11.70 -0.65 -6.39
CA LYS A 54 12.08 -2.01 -6.81
C LYS A 54 11.01 -3.03 -6.42
N ILE A 55 10.50 -2.95 -5.20
CA ILE A 55 9.48 -3.87 -4.70
C ILE A 55 8.14 -3.63 -5.39
N LEU A 56 7.65 -2.39 -5.40
CA LEU A 56 6.33 -2.06 -5.95
C LEU A 56 6.28 -2.25 -7.46
N ASN A 57 7.37 -2.03 -8.18
CA ASN A 57 7.46 -2.26 -9.62
C ASN A 57 7.26 -3.74 -9.99
N LEU A 58 7.69 -4.68 -9.15
CA LEU A 58 7.43 -6.10 -9.37
C LEU A 58 5.93 -6.43 -9.43
N TYR A 59 5.11 -5.69 -8.68
CA TYR A 59 3.66 -5.91 -8.63
C TYR A 59 2.90 -5.02 -9.61
N PHE A 60 3.28 -3.76 -9.75
CA PHE A 60 2.50 -2.71 -10.41
C PHE A 60 3.10 -2.21 -11.72
N GLY A 61 4.39 -2.44 -11.98
CA GLY A 61 5.11 -1.87 -13.12
C GLY A 61 4.63 -2.31 -14.52
N LYS A 62 3.76 -3.34 -14.60
CA LYS A 62 3.11 -3.68 -15.87
C LYS A 62 1.95 -2.75 -16.23
N GLU A 63 1.40 -2.02 -15.26
CA GLU A 63 0.19 -1.21 -15.43
C GLU A 63 0.39 0.25 -15.01
N ILE A 64 1.41 0.53 -14.20
CA ILE A 64 1.79 1.88 -13.79
C ILE A 64 3.21 2.15 -14.32
N PRO A 65 3.40 3.16 -15.17
CA PRO A 65 4.71 3.56 -15.68
C PRO A 65 5.68 3.91 -14.54
N ASP A 66 6.96 3.65 -14.74
CA ASP A 66 8.01 3.86 -13.74
C ASP A 66 8.03 5.28 -13.17
N ALA A 67 7.85 6.29 -14.04
CA ALA A 67 7.85 7.69 -13.61
C ALA A 67 6.69 8.00 -12.66
N ASP A 68 5.49 7.48 -12.95
CA ASP A 68 4.30 7.66 -12.12
C ASP A 68 4.47 6.94 -10.79
N LEU A 69 4.93 5.69 -10.81
CA LEU A 69 5.15 4.90 -9.61
C LEU A 69 6.21 5.54 -8.69
N LYS A 70 7.31 6.05 -9.23
CA LYS A 70 8.31 6.82 -8.49
C LYS A 70 7.74 8.10 -7.90
N GLY A 71 6.88 8.80 -8.66
CA GLY A 71 6.17 9.99 -8.19
C GLY A 71 5.26 9.68 -6.98
N MET A 72 4.50 8.59 -7.06
CA MET A 72 3.64 8.13 -5.95
C MET A 72 4.47 7.82 -4.70
N ILE A 73 5.57 7.07 -4.85
CA ILE A 73 6.45 6.71 -3.74
C ILE A 73 7.01 7.96 -3.06
N LYS A 74 7.58 8.87 -3.83
CA LYS A 74 8.14 10.13 -3.29
C LYS A 74 7.11 10.96 -2.55
N LYS A 75 5.87 10.98 -3.01
CA LYS A 75 4.77 11.72 -2.37
C LYS A 75 4.29 11.05 -1.08
N THR A 76 4.32 9.74 -1.02
CA THR A 76 3.68 8.96 0.06
C THR A 76 4.63 8.49 1.13
N ILE A 77 5.84 8.08 0.78
CA ILE A 77 6.90 7.66 1.70
C ILE A 77 7.84 8.86 1.96
N ASN A 78 7.33 9.85 2.67
CA ASN A 78 8.02 11.10 2.96
C ASN A 78 8.28 11.30 4.47
N PHE A 79 8.38 10.22 5.20
CA PHE A 79 8.74 10.15 6.62
C PHE A 79 9.71 8.97 6.85
N ASP A 80 10.50 9.10 7.89
CA ASP A 80 11.60 8.17 8.16
C ASP A 80 11.13 6.87 8.82
N CYS A 81 11.95 5.85 8.64
CA CYS A 81 11.83 4.57 9.31
C CYS A 81 13.14 4.35 10.08
N HIS A 82 13.08 4.34 11.40
CA HIS A 82 14.24 4.26 12.25
C HIS A 82 14.43 2.85 12.83
N LEU A 83 15.68 2.41 12.87
CA LEU A 83 16.08 1.21 13.60
C LEU A 83 16.74 1.63 14.90
N GLN A 84 16.09 1.36 16.02
CA GLN A 84 16.60 1.65 17.36
C GLN A 84 17.18 0.39 18.02
N ASN A 85 18.32 0.54 18.69
CA ASN A 85 18.86 -0.55 19.51
C ASN A 85 18.53 -0.26 20.99
N VAL A 86 17.74 -1.14 21.59
CA VAL A 86 17.36 -1.05 23.01
C VAL A 86 17.70 -2.36 23.69
N ASN A 87 18.62 -2.35 24.63
CA ASN A 87 19.03 -3.55 25.40
C ASN A 87 19.37 -4.75 24.48
N ASN A 88 20.20 -4.52 23.46
CA ASN A 88 20.61 -5.51 22.46
C ASN A 88 19.48 -6.04 21.55
N ASN A 89 18.30 -5.44 21.57
CA ASN A 89 17.23 -5.73 20.63
C ASN A 89 17.16 -4.62 19.58
N ASN A 90 17.03 -5.00 18.31
CA ASN A 90 16.81 -4.06 17.24
C ASN A 90 15.30 -3.88 17.05
N ILE A 91 14.81 -2.65 17.22
CA ILE A 91 13.41 -2.27 17.12
C ILE A 91 13.25 -1.40 15.88
N LEU A 92 12.48 -1.87 14.90
CA LEU A 92 12.12 -1.09 13.72
C LEU A 92 10.89 -0.25 14.03
N GLU A 93 11.08 1.08 14.10
CA GLU A 93 10.02 2.03 14.40
C GLU A 93 9.27 2.41 13.12
N LEU A 94 8.01 2.01 13.02
CA LEU A 94 7.15 2.26 11.84
C LEU A 94 6.05 3.30 12.10
N PHE A 95 6.15 4.07 13.18
CA PHE A 95 5.11 4.99 13.64
C PHE A 95 5.44 6.48 13.39
N HIS A 96 6.39 6.80 12.51
CA HIS A 96 6.78 8.18 12.21
C HIS A 96 5.93 8.86 11.13
N GLY A 97 4.93 8.15 10.61
CA GLY A 97 3.97 8.69 9.64
C GLY A 97 2.91 9.61 10.30
N PRO A 98 2.05 10.25 9.50
CA PRO A 98 1.12 11.30 9.96
C PRO A 98 0.06 10.81 10.97
N THR A 99 -0.25 9.53 11.01
CA THR A 99 -1.20 8.97 11.99
C THR A 99 -0.54 8.14 13.09
N LEU A 100 0.78 8.17 13.16
CA LEU A 100 1.60 7.47 14.14
C LEU A 100 1.38 5.94 14.13
N SER A 101 1.04 5.39 12.97
CA SER A 101 0.82 3.97 12.77
C SER A 101 1.56 3.47 11.53
N PHE A 102 2.05 2.21 11.59
CA PHE A 102 2.68 1.55 10.43
C PHE A 102 1.76 1.47 9.21
N LYS A 103 0.46 1.61 9.41
CA LYS A 103 -0.54 1.57 8.34
C LYS A 103 -0.45 2.77 7.39
N ASP A 104 0.23 3.84 7.79
CA ASP A 104 0.49 4.98 6.93
C ASP A 104 1.24 4.60 5.66
N TYR A 105 2.19 3.66 5.72
CA TYR A 105 2.92 3.20 4.53
C TYR A 105 1.96 2.63 3.46
N GLY A 106 1.13 1.67 3.86
CA GLY A 106 0.21 1.01 2.93
C GLY A 106 -0.95 1.90 2.48
N ALA A 107 -1.58 2.61 3.42
CA ALA A 107 -2.74 3.45 3.12
C ALA A 107 -2.42 4.60 2.16
N ARG A 108 -1.27 5.23 2.30
CA ARG A 108 -0.84 6.34 1.45
C ARG A 108 -0.50 5.88 0.02
N ILE A 109 0.24 4.79 -0.14
CA ILE A 109 0.46 4.19 -1.48
C ILE A 109 -0.85 3.75 -2.11
N MET A 110 -1.72 3.11 -1.33
CA MET A 110 -3.03 2.68 -1.80
C MET A 110 -3.85 3.87 -2.32
N SER A 111 -3.86 5.00 -1.62
CA SER A 111 -4.62 6.19 -2.05
C SER A 111 -4.15 6.73 -3.40
N GLU A 112 -2.84 6.76 -3.66
CA GLU A 112 -2.30 7.21 -4.96
C GLU A 112 -2.65 6.22 -6.09
N ILE A 113 -2.61 4.91 -5.82
CA ILE A 113 -3.03 3.89 -6.79
C ILE A 113 -4.52 4.03 -7.10
N PHE A 114 -5.37 4.24 -6.09
CA PHE A 114 -6.81 4.49 -6.33
C PHE A 114 -7.04 5.76 -7.12
N LEU A 115 -6.29 6.83 -6.87
CA LEU A 115 -6.39 8.08 -7.65
C LEU A 115 -5.94 7.89 -9.10
N TYR A 116 -4.90 7.11 -9.32
CA TYR A 116 -4.38 6.81 -10.67
C TYR A 116 -5.41 6.09 -11.53
N PHE A 117 -6.12 5.11 -10.97
CA PHE A 117 -7.18 4.36 -11.65
C PHE A 117 -8.58 4.91 -11.37
N TYR A 118 -8.69 6.14 -10.87
CA TYR A 118 -9.96 6.70 -10.41
C TYR A 118 -11.09 6.55 -11.44
N LYS A 119 -12.24 6.09 -10.94
CA LYS A 119 -13.53 6.12 -11.65
C LYS A 119 -14.50 7.00 -10.89
N GLU A 120 -15.38 7.69 -11.62
CA GLU A 120 -16.46 8.47 -11.01
C GLU A 120 -17.33 7.61 -10.07
N ASN A 121 -17.83 8.24 -9.01
CA ASN A 121 -18.62 7.59 -7.96
C ASN A 121 -17.87 6.52 -7.14
N THR A 122 -16.54 6.46 -7.21
CA THR A 122 -15.74 5.64 -6.31
C THR A 122 -15.85 6.17 -4.87
N ARG A 123 -16.07 5.28 -3.91
CA ARG A 123 -16.04 5.54 -2.46
C ARG A 123 -15.23 4.46 -1.77
N VAL A 124 -14.40 4.85 -0.82
CA VAL A 124 -13.70 3.93 0.07
C VAL A 124 -14.53 3.72 1.33
N ILE A 125 -14.76 2.46 1.67
CA ILE A 125 -15.49 2.07 2.89
C ILE A 125 -14.56 1.19 3.73
N VAL A 126 -14.40 1.54 4.99
CA VAL A 126 -13.52 0.84 5.94
C VAL A 126 -14.28 0.52 7.21
N ALA A 127 -14.19 -0.73 7.65
CA ALA A 127 -14.64 -1.14 8.99
C ALA A 127 -13.38 -1.39 9.83
N THR A 128 -13.25 -0.64 10.93
CA THR A 128 -12.02 -0.64 11.74
C THR A 128 -12.30 -0.20 13.16
N SER A 129 -11.46 -0.66 14.09
CA SER A 129 -11.51 -0.23 15.50
C SER A 129 -10.46 0.83 15.87
N GLY A 130 -9.69 1.38 14.89
CA GLY A 130 -8.65 2.36 15.23
C GLY A 130 -7.74 2.76 14.09
N ASP A 131 -6.46 2.46 14.21
CA ASP A 131 -5.37 2.95 13.35
C ASP A 131 -5.60 2.86 11.84
N THR A 132 -6.22 1.79 11.37
CA THR A 132 -6.49 1.63 9.93
C THR A 132 -7.45 2.71 9.42
N GLY A 133 -8.47 3.03 10.21
CA GLY A 133 -9.39 4.12 9.90
C GLY A 133 -8.69 5.47 9.84
N ALA A 134 -7.86 5.76 10.83
CA ALA A 134 -7.08 6.99 10.89
C ALA A 134 -6.12 7.12 9.68
N ALA A 135 -5.38 6.07 9.37
CA ALA A 135 -4.46 6.06 8.23
C ALA A 135 -5.18 6.25 6.88
N VAL A 136 -6.32 5.56 6.68
CA VAL A 136 -7.12 5.70 5.46
C VAL A 136 -7.76 7.10 5.39
N ALA A 137 -8.35 7.60 6.46
CA ALA A 137 -8.93 8.95 6.51
C ALA A 137 -7.88 10.02 6.15
N ASN A 138 -6.68 9.94 6.75
CA ASN A 138 -5.59 10.85 6.45
C ASN A 138 -5.15 10.75 4.99
N SER A 139 -4.98 9.53 4.46
CA SER A 139 -4.48 9.30 3.11
C SER A 139 -5.42 9.80 2.01
N PHE A 140 -6.72 9.83 2.26
CA PHE A 140 -7.72 10.30 1.31
C PHE A 140 -8.26 11.71 1.61
N SER A 141 -7.85 12.36 2.70
CA SER A 141 -8.40 13.65 3.17
C SER A 141 -8.37 14.77 2.12
N ASN A 142 -7.31 14.80 1.30
CA ASN A 142 -7.12 15.81 0.25
C ASN A 142 -7.38 15.25 -1.15
N THR A 143 -8.24 14.23 -1.26
CA THR A 143 -8.58 13.60 -2.53
C THR A 143 -10.05 13.80 -2.88
N LYS A 144 -10.40 13.52 -4.13
CA LYS A 144 -11.79 13.51 -4.60
C LYS A 144 -12.55 12.22 -4.27
N ILE A 145 -11.90 11.24 -3.62
CA ILE A 145 -12.51 9.97 -3.26
C ILE A 145 -13.03 10.07 -1.82
N PRO A 146 -14.36 10.07 -1.61
CA PRO A 146 -14.91 10.11 -0.28
C PRO A 146 -14.65 8.81 0.49
N VAL A 147 -14.39 8.95 1.78
CA VAL A 147 -14.18 7.83 2.71
C VAL A 147 -15.34 7.74 3.69
N THR A 148 -15.80 6.53 3.96
CA THR A 148 -16.73 6.22 5.04
C THR A 148 -16.09 5.21 5.97
N ILE A 149 -16.02 5.54 7.27
CA ILE A 149 -15.41 4.67 8.27
C ILE A 149 -16.50 4.20 9.22
N PHE A 150 -16.60 2.89 9.38
CA PHE A 150 -17.44 2.24 10.38
C PHE A 150 -16.54 1.76 11.52
N PHE A 151 -16.92 2.10 12.74
CA PHE A 151 -16.23 1.68 13.96
C PHE A 151 -17.22 1.23 15.02
N PRO A 152 -16.83 0.36 15.97
CA PRO A 152 -17.68 -0.08 17.05
C PRO A 152 -18.07 1.08 17.98
N ASN A 153 -19.32 1.13 18.40
CA ASN A 153 -19.89 2.25 19.16
C ASN A 153 -19.21 2.49 20.52
N ASP A 154 -18.58 1.46 21.07
CA ASP A 154 -18.01 1.49 22.44
C ASP A 154 -16.46 1.58 22.44
N GLN A 155 -15.83 1.94 21.33
CA GLN A 155 -14.36 1.92 21.16
C GLN A 155 -13.76 3.28 20.78
N ILE A 156 -14.44 4.36 21.08
CA ILE A 156 -13.93 5.74 20.94
C ILE A 156 -13.96 6.42 22.28
#